data_bf154e3652943369e9a9eb7b2a10ab5a
#
_entry.id   bf154e3652943369e9a9eb7b2a10ab5a
#
_cell.length_a   1.000
_cell.length_b   1.000
_cell.length_c   1.000
_cell.angle_alpha   90.00
_cell.angle_beta   90.00
_cell.angle_gamma   90.00
#
_symmetry.space_group_name_H-M   'P 1'
#
loop_
_entity.id
_entity.type
_entity.pdbx_description
1 polymer ?
#
loop_
_entity_poly.entity_id
_entity_poly.type
_entity_poly.pdbx_seq_one_letter_code
_entity_poly.pdbx_strand_id
1 'polypeptide(L)'
;MNDPESDYAALEQIVDRIAAAESNSCADETVADLAIRHERIARRMESIGNRRILDVSDRDAHKTVGSVTVTEFLRTESRITHPKKRLDAIRSLEPMHAMTGEKLPPACPNTARELAAGSIGPDHVHAVLDAIKKIPSAVDTDQRARAEEVLAEFATTLTPKEIGAAGVRILAHLDPDGTLTDDRDRARNRKLNVGCQDSQLMSKLTATLDPITRALFDVVLAKWAAPGMNNPDDDQSPRGDHGDADPELLKDAADRDWRSQSQRNHDAFKALLDAAVNGGLLGGSHRGLPPQIIVSITDAQLREHAGVARTAAGSDLPISDVIKLASDAQSHLAVFSDVTSEPLFFGRGRRLASQAQRLMAFSQYKGCSKDDCTTPFAHTEMHHAEQDWADGGLTDAPHMAPACGRHNRAVGSEPHQWITEKITEGPDKGRYGWRRNTDPPEKLRANHLHRIDELLERHRNPSDTTPVVGRRFDIAWPDMVIDDAA
;
A
#
# COMPACT_ATOMS: atom_id res chain seq x y z
N MET A 1 40.44 -10.14 14.32
CA MET A 1 39.01 -9.79 14.20
C MET A 1 38.80 -9.63 12.71
N ASN A 2 37.95 -10.42 12.07
CA ASN A 2 37.69 -10.27 10.64
C ASN A 2 36.98 -8.93 10.43
N ASP A 3 37.42 -8.17 9.45
CA ASP A 3 36.78 -6.92 9.05
C ASP A 3 35.64 -7.23 8.06
N PRO A 4 34.38 -6.97 8.46
CA PRO A 4 33.25 -7.27 7.58
C PRO A 4 33.28 -6.55 6.23
N GLU A 5 33.84 -5.34 6.16
CA GLU A 5 33.95 -4.58 4.90
C GLU A 5 34.90 -5.30 3.92
N SER A 6 36.05 -5.78 4.43
CA SER A 6 37.02 -6.56 3.64
C SER A 6 36.41 -7.88 3.15
N ASP A 7 35.61 -8.58 3.99
CA ASP A 7 34.96 -9.81 3.62
C ASP A 7 33.93 -9.60 2.50
N TYR A 8 33.12 -8.52 2.55
CA TYR A 8 32.18 -8.19 1.48
C TYR A 8 32.89 -7.79 0.18
N ALA A 9 33.97 -7.01 0.25
CA ALA A 9 34.76 -6.66 -0.94
C ALA A 9 35.36 -7.92 -1.62
N ALA A 10 35.85 -8.88 -0.82
CA ALA A 10 36.32 -10.16 -1.36
C ALA A 10 35.20 -11.00 -1.97
N LEU A 11 33.99 -10.98 -1.37
CA LEU A 11 32.81 -11.67 -1.91
C LEU A 11 32.41 -11.08 -3.26
N GLU A 12 32.37 -9.75 -3.40
CA GLU A 12 32.07 -9.06 -4.68
C GLU A 12 33.01 -9.51 -5.78
N GLN A 13 34.32 -9.57 -5.51
CA GLN A 13 35.31 -10.07 -6.47
C GLN A 13 35.09 -11.53 -6.85
N ILE A 14 34.61 -12.38 -5.93
CA ILE A 14 34.26 -13.77 -6.22
C ILE A 14 33.02 -13.83 -7.11
N VAL A 15 32.00 -13.01 -6.82
CA VAL A 15 30.77 -12.91 -7.63
C VAL A 15 31.11 -12.49 -9.07
N ASP A 16 31.96 -11.47 -9.25
CA ASP A 16 32.41 -11.01 -10.56
C ASP A 16 33.13 -12.12 -11.35
N ARG A 17 34.00 -12.89 -10.69
CA ARG A 17 34.67 -14.04 -11.32
C ARG A 17 33.71 -15.14 -11.73
N ILE A 18 32.69 -15.44 -10.88
CA ILE A 18 31.65 -16.41 -11.20
C ILE A 18 30.81 -15.94 -12.38
N ALA A 19 30.43 -14.63 -12.39
CA ALA A 19 29.67 -14.04 -13.47
C ALA A 19 30.41 -14.06 -14.83
N ALA A 20 31.73 -13.92 -14.81
CA ALA A 20 32.58 -14.01 -16.03
C ALA A 20 32.91 -15.43 -16.46
N ALA A 21 32.64 -16.44 -15.64
CA ALA A 21 32.98 -17.84 -15.97
C ALA A 21 31.94 -18.45 -16.94
N GLU A 22 32.46 -19.05 -18.01
CA GLU A 22 31.63 -19.81 -18.98
C GLU A 22 31.60 -21.30 -18.61
N SER A 23 30.41 -21.90 -18.70
CA SER A 23 30.20 -23.32 -18.41
C SER A 23 30.17 -24.20 -19.69
N ASN A 24 30.40 -23.63 -20.87
CA ASN A 24 30.26 -24.32 -22.18
C ASN A 24 31.14 -25.54 -22.34
N SER A 25 32.27 -25.65 -21.62
CA SER A 25 33.18 -26.80 -21.65
C SER A 25 32.96 -27.80 -20.53
N CYS A 26 31.99 -27.54 -19.63
CA CYS A 26 31.72 -28.42 -18.51
C CYS A 26 30.84 -29.60 -18.93
N ALA A 27 30.97 -30.75 -18.25
CA ALA A 27 30.03 -31.86 -18.40
C ALA A 27 28.67 -31.50 -17.82
N ASP A 28 27.59 -32.04 -18.37
CA ASP A 28 26.20 -31.75 -17.96
C ASP A 28 25.98 -31.95 -16.46
N GLU A 29 26.57 -32.97 -15.88
CA GLU A 29 26.52 -33.25 -14.43
C GLU A 29 27.15 -32.10 -13.61
N THR A 30 28.26 -31.54 -14.08
CA THR A 30 28.95 -30.42 -13.46
C THR A 30 28.06 -29.14 -13.54
N VAL A 31 27.42 -28.93 -14.69
CA VAL A 31 26.51 -27.78 -14.88
C VAL A 31 25.31 -27.86 -13.90
N ALA A 32 24.74 -29.06 -13.74
CA ALA A 32 23.65 -29.28 -12.77
C ALA A 32 24.12 -29.06 -11.33
N ASP A 33 25.30 -29.57 -10.94
CA ASP A 33 25.87 -29.37 -9.60
C ASP A 33 26.14 -27.87 -9.31
N LEU A 34 26.70 -27.17 -10.30
CA LEU A 34 26.94 -25.72 -10.16
C LEU A 34 25.64 -24.92 -9.92
N ALA A 35 24.54 -25.25 -10.60
CA ALA A 35 23.26 -24.63 -10.42
C ALA A 35 22.70 -24.90 -9.00
N ILE A 36 22.74 -26.15 -8.53
CA ILE A 36 22.31 -26.53 -7.17
C ILE A 36 23.16 -25.82 -6.11
N ARG A 37 24.47 -25.76 -6.31
CA ARG A 37 25.41 -25.09 -5.41
C ARG A 37 25.17 -23.59 -5.36
N HIS A 38 24.88 -22.96 -6.49
CA HIS A 38 24.52 -21.54 -6.57
C HIS A 38 23.30 -21.24 -5.71
N GLU A 39 22.21 -21.98 -5.89
CA GLU A 39 20.98 -21.83 -5.11
C GLU A 39 21.21 -22.02 -3.60
N ARG A 40 22.02 -22.99 -3.22
CA ARG A 40 22.39 -23.23 -1.82
C ARG A 40 23.16 -22.05 -1.21
N ILE A 41 24.09 -21.46 -1.96
CA ILE A 41 24.86 -20.28 -1.52
C ILE A 41 23.92 -19.08 -1.39
N ALA A 42 23.03 -18.83 -2.36
CA ALA A 42 22.06 -17.75 -2.32
C ALA A 42 21.17 -17.83 -1.07
N ARG A 43 20.68 -19.03 -0.71
CA ARG A 43 19.89 -19.27 0.51
C ARG A 43 20.69 -18.97 1.80
N ARG A 44 21.98 -19.32 1.83
CA ARG A 44 22.87 -18.98 2.97
C ARG A 44 23.09 -17.47 3.08
N MET A 45 23.23 -16.78 1.96
CA MET A 45 23.33 -15.32 1.93
C MET A 45 22.07 -14.65 2.47
N GLU A 46 20.90 -15.25 2.26
CA GLU A 46 19.65 -14.80 2.84
C GLU A 46 19.71 -14.79 4.39
N SER A 47 20.20 -15.87 5.01
CA SER A 47 20.39 -15.94 6.47
C SER A 47 21.38 -14.90 6.98
N ILE A 48 22.48 -14.68 6.28
CA ILE A 48 23.47 -13.63 6.61
C ILE A 48 22.81 -12.26 6.52
N GLY A 49 22.04 -12.01 5.44
CA GLY A 49 21.30 -10.78 5.23
C GLY A 49 20.29 -10.49 6.36
N ASN A 50 19.64 -11.52 6.92
CA ASN A 50 18.74 -11.37 8.07
C ASN A 50 19.47 -10.77 9.29
N ARG A 51 20.68 -11.25 9.58
CA ARG A 51 21.49 -10.72 10.69
C ARG A 51 21.91 -9.27 10.44
N ARG A 52 22.29 -8.92 9.21
CA ARG A 52 22.63 -7.53 8.84
C ARG A 52 21.43 -6.59 9.00
N ILE A 53 20.24 -7.05 8.63
CA ILE A 53 19.01 -6.27 8.83
C ILE A 53 18.71 -6.11 10.33
N LEU A 54 18.93 -7.14 11.13
CA LEU A 54 18.79 -7.06 12.59
C LEU A 54 19.79 -6.06 13.19
N ASP A 55 21.06 -6.10 12.76
CA ASP A 55 22.10 -5.13 13.19
C ASP A 55 21.67 -3.68 12.87
N VAL A 56 21.08 -3.44 11.69
CA VAL A 56 20.53 -2.13 11.30
C VAL A 56 19.36 -1.72 12.20
N SER A 57 18.51 -2.67 12.56
CA SER A 57 17.35 -2.44 13.44
C SER A 57 17.79 -2.11 14.87
N ASP A 58 18.67 -2.92 15.43
CA ASP A 58 19.11 -2.81 16.84
C ASP A 58 19.91 -1.54 17.11
N ARG A 59 20.61 -1.05 16.11
CA ARG A 59 21.46 0.16 16.18
C ARG A 59 20.79 1.39 15.63
N ASP A 60 19.54 1.33 15.19
CA ASP A 60 18.85 2.42 14.48
C ASP A 60 19.63 2.96 13.25
N ALA A 61 20.51 2.14 12.66
CA ALA A 61 21.42 2.56 11.60
C ALA A 61 20.68 2.99 10.31
N HIS A 62 19.42 2.59 10.13
CA HIS A 62 18.55 3.06 9.04
C HIS A 62 18.37 4.59 9.03
N LYS A 63 18.52 5.25 10.18
CA LYS A 63 18.41 6.72 10.31
C LYS A 63 19.57 7.44 9.62
N THR A 64 20.76 6.84 9.56
CA THR A 64 21.94 7.45 8.93
C THR A 64 21.78 7.65 7.42
N VAL A 65 20.90 6.88 6.80
CA VAL A 65 20.55 7.02 5.37
C VAL A 65 19.19 7.73 5.16
N GLY A 66 18.65 8.38 6.21
CA GLY A 66 17.44 9.18 6.15
C GLY A 66 16.13 8.37 6.17
N SER A 67 16.20 7.06 6.41
CA SER A 67 15.00 6.22 6.55
C SER A 67 14.42 6.34 7.96
N VAL A 68 13.12 6.64 8.07
CA VAL A 68 12.44 6.81 9.37
C VAL A 68 12.21 5.48 10.09
N THR A 69 12.08 4.39 9.34
CA THR A 69 11.86 3.06 9.86
C THR A 69 12.67 2.01 9.10
N VAL A 70 12.97 0.89 9.78
CA VAL A 70 13.61 -0.27 9.12
C VAL A 70 12.80 -0.77 7.92
N THR A 71 11.47 -0.76 8.01
CA THR A 71 10.59 -1.14 6.87
C THR A 71 10.80 -0.24 5.66
N GLU A 72 11.00 1.05 5.89
CA GLU A 72 11.31 2.00 4.82
C GLU A 72 12.69 1.76 4.23
N PHE A 73 13.72 1.63 5.08
CA PHE A 73 15.07 1.26 4.68
C PHE A 73 15.08 0.02 3.77
N LEU A 74 14.38 -1.03 4.17
CA LEU A 74 14.30 -2.26 3.36
C LEU A 74 13.62 -2.04 2.01
N ARG A 75 12.64 -1.13 1.94
CA ARG A 75 11.91 -0.84 0.71
C ARG A 75 12.70 0.08 -0.23
N THR A 76 13.31 1.15 0.29
CA THR A 76 13.94 2.20 -0.52
C THR A 76 15.41 1.94 -0.80
N GLU A 77 16.19 1.63 0.23
CA GLU A 77 17.63 1.43 0.11
C GLU A 77 17.96 0.00 -0.32
N SER A 78 17.33 -0.99 0.33
CA SER A 78 17.56 -2.41 0.03
C SER A 78 16.67 -2.95 -1.09
N ARG A 79 15.65 -2.20 -1.53
CA ARG A 79 14.70 -2.54 -2.62
C ARG A 79 13.99 -3.89 -2.45
N ILE A 80 13.72 -4.27 -1.19
CA ILE A 80 13.02 -5.51 -0.87
C ILE A 80 11.52 -5.33 -1.11
N THR A 81 10.93 -6.19 -1.93
CA THR A 81 9.52 -6.11 -2.35
C THR A 81 8.53 -6.26 -1.19
N HIS A 82 8.82 -7.16 -0.22
CA HIS A 82 7.94 -7.46 0.90
C HIS A 82 8.64 -7.25 2.26
N PRO A 83 9.00 -6.00 2.63
CA PRO A 83 9.84 -5.73 3.81
C PRO A 83 9.21 -6.19 5.12
N LYS A 84 7.89 -6.07 5.29
CA LYS A 84 7.21 -6.58 6.49
C LYS A 84 7.32 -8.09 6.63
N LYS A 85 7.11 -8.83 5.54
CA LYS A 85 7.22 -10.29 5.51
C LYS A 85 8.64 -10.73 5.86
N ARG A 86 9.65 -10.00 5.36
CA ARG A 86 11.06 -10.22 5.70
C ARG A 86 11.34 -9.99 7.19
N LEU A 87 10.85 -8.90 7.76
CA LEU A 87 11.03 -8.57 9.19
C LEU A 87 10.31 -9.59 10.10
N ASP A 88 9.13 -10.07 9.72
CA ASP A 88 8.41 -11.11 10.47
C ASP A 88 9.19 -12.43 10.47
N ALA A 89 9.82 -12.80 9.36
CA ALA A 89 10.71 -13.95 9.28
C ALA A 89 11.95 -13.76 10.19
N ILE A 90 12.61 -12.60 10.14
CA ILE A 90 13.77 -12.28 10.99
C ILE A 90 13.43 -12.43 12.48
N ARG A 91 12.28 -11.89 12.93
CA ARG A 91 11.83 -12.01 14.33
C ARG A 91 11.64 -13.45 14.80
N SER A 92 11.35 -14.36 13.88
CA SER A 92 11.15 -15.78 14.19
C SER A 92 12.43 -16.59 14.12
N LEU A 93 13.39 -16.19 13.27
CA LEU A 93 14.58 -16.96 12.95
C LEU A 93 15.85 -16.48 13.65
N GLU A 94 15.92 -15.21 14.04
CA GLU A 94 17.10 -14.65 14.68
C GLU A 94 16.90 -14.52 16.20
N PRO A 95 18.00 -14.60 16.97
CA PRO A 95 17.96 -14.35 18.41
C PRO A 95 17.53 -12.89 18.66
N MET A 96 16.53 -12.71 19.50
CA MET A 96 16.03 -11.39 19.89
C MET A 96 16.52 -11.04 21.31
N HIS A 97 16.34 -9.78 21.72
CA HIS A 97 16.63 -9.35 23.08
C HIS A 97 15.33 -9.09 23.85
N ALA A 98 15.24 -9.61 25.06
CA ALA A 98 14.18 -9.24 26.00
C ALA A 98 14.32 -7.76 26.39
N MET A 99 13.26 -7.16 26.95
CA MET A 99 13.33 -5.79 27.50
C MET A 99 14.37 -5.66 28.63
N THR A 100 14.77 -6.77 29.24
CA THR A 100 15.84 -6.85 30.25
C THR A 100 17.25 -6.88 29.64
N GLY A 101 17.38 -6.95 28.30
CA GLY A 101 18.66 -7.11 27.60
C GLY A 101 19.11 -8.58 27.46
N GLU A 102 18.38 -9.53 28.02
CA GLU A 102 18.68 -10.96 27.88
C GLU A 102 18.47 -11.42 26.44
N LYS A 103 19.43 -12.20 25.91
CA LYS A 103 19.34 -12.77 24.57
C LYS A 103 18.42 -14.00 24.57
N LEU A 104 17.31 -13.89 23.84
CA LEU A 104 16.35 -14.95 23.64
C LEU A 104 16.73 -15.80 22.42
N PRO A 105 16.56 -17.13 22.48
CA PRO A 105 16.77 -17.98 21.32
C PRO A 105 15.73 -17.68 20.23
N PRO A 106 16.00 -18.05 18.95
CA PRO A 106 15.01 -17.97 17.90
C PRO A 106 13.71 -18.68 18.26
N ALA A 107 12.57 -18.12 17.84
CA ALA A 107 11.27 -18.76 18.05
C ALA A 107 11.12 -20.04 17.20
N CYS A 108 11.82 -20.10 16.03
CA CYS A 108 11.85 -21.25 15.13
C CYS A 108 13.31 -21.68 14.86
N PRO A 109 13.96 -22.33 15.84
CA PRO A 109 15.40 -22.60 15.80
C PRO A 109 15.80 -23.63 14.73
N ASN A 110 14.94 -24.62 14.44
CA ASN A 110 15.22 -25.65 13.45
C ASN A 110 15.12 -25.06 12.03
N THR A 111 14.09 -24.26 11.77
CA THR A 111 13.93 -23.52 10.50
C THR A 111 15.10 -22.56 10.26
N ALA A 112 15.55 -21.85 11.32
CA ALA A 112 16.73 -20.97 11.26
C ALA A 112 18.01 -21.74 10.90
N ARG A 113 18.21 -22.92 11.48
CA ARG A 113 19.35 -23.80 11.20
C ARG A 113 19.36 -24.25 9.73
N GLU A 114 18.23 -24.70 9.20
CA GLU A 114 18.13 -25.19 7.82
C GLU A 114 18.31 -24.04 6.80
N LEU A 115 17.82 -22.85 7.09
CA LEU A 115 18.09 -21.67 6.26
C LEU A 115 19.59 -21.32 6.29
N ALA A 116 20.23 -21.32 7.43
CA ALA A 116 21.65 -21.03 7.58
C ALA A 116 22.55 -22.10 6.87
N ALA A 117 22.10 -23.34 6.81
CA ALA A 117 22.74 -24.41 6.06
C ALA A 117 22.52 -24.26 4.52
N GLY A 118 21.53 -23.48 4.11
CA GLY A 118 21.09 -23.34 2.72
C GLY A 118 20.27 -24.52 2.21
N SER A 119 19.79 -25.40 3.09
CA SER A 119 18.92 -26.51 2.76
C SER A 119 17.54 -26.03 2.29
N ILE A 120 17.05 -24.94 2.88
CA ILE A 120 15.77 -24.31 2.56
C ILE A 120 15.96 -22.84 2.15
N GLY A 121 14.98 -22.30 1.41
CA GLY A 121 14.97 -20.90 0.98
C GLY A 121 13.85 -20.09 1.65
N PRO A 122 13.75 -18.78 1.34
CA PRO A 122 12.77 -17.87 1.94
C PRO A 122 11.32 -18.35 1.82
N ASP A 123 10.93 -18.95 0.70
CA ASP A 123 9.57 -19.44 0.48
C ASP A 123 9.23 -20.64 1.37
N HIS A 124 10.20 -21.52 1.64
CA HIS A 124 10.06 -22.61 2.61
C HIS A 124 9.90 -22.05 4.04
N VAL A 125 10.74 -21.07 4.42
CA VAL A 125 10.62 -20.38 5.69
C VAL A 125 9.22 -19.82 5.87
N HIS A 126 8.71 -19.10 4.87
CA HIS A 126 7.38 -18.54 4.95
C HIS A 126 6.28 -19.59 5.07
N ALA A 127 6.41 -20.71 4.34
CA ALA A 127 5.44 -21.81 4.44
C ALA A 127 5.43 -22.44 5.85
N VAL A 128 6.59 -22.63 6.46
CA VAL A 128 6.71 -23.11 7.84
C VAL A 128 6.09 -22.11 8.82
N LEU A 129 6.47 -20.84 8.75
CA LEU A 129 5.97 -19.80 9.66
C LEU A 129 4.44 -19.61 9.52
N ASP A 130 3.91 -19.70 8.32
CA ASP A 130 2.46 -19.63 8.08
C ASP A 130 1.72 -20.85 8.64
N ALA A 131 2.33 -22.03 8.64
CA ALA A 131 1.79 -23.22 9.27
C ALA A 131 1.79 -23.11 10.80
N ILE A 132 2.93 -22.73 11.39
CA ILE A 132 3.08 -22.53 12.86
C ILE A 132 2.11 -21.45 13.38
N LYS A 133 1.91 -20.37 12.63
CA LYS A 133 1.00 -19.29 13.00
C LYS A 133 -0.47 -19.71 13.09
N LYS A 134 -0.85 -20.76 12.39
CA LYS A 134 -2.22 -21.33 12.42
C LYS A 134 -2.46 -22.24 13.62
N ILE A 135 -1.43 -22.68 14.31
CA ILE A 135 -1.57 -23.51 15.52
C ILE A 135 -2.21 -22.66 16.63
N PRO A 136 -3.35 -23.10 17.22
CA PRO A 136 -4.04 -22.36 18.26
C PRO A 136 -3.14 -22.04 19.47
N SER A 137 -3.36 -20.89 20.10
CA SER A 137 -2.54 -20.44 21.25
C SER A 137 -2.66 -21.36 22.47
N ALA A 138 -3.74 -22.12 22.57
CA ALA A 138 -3.98 -23.11 23.62
C ALA A 138 -3.12 -24.37 23.48
N VAL A 139 -2.51 -24.61 22.31
CA VAL A 139 -1.59 -25.75 22.13
C VAL A 139 -0.32 -25.51 22.94
N ASP A 140 0.11 -26.50 23.68
CA ASP A 140 1.30 -26.49 24.51
C ASP A 140 2.57 -26.11 23.73
N THR A 141 3.48 -25.39 24.41
CA THR A 141 4.73 -24.89 23.84
C THR A 141 5.62 -26.00 23.29
N ASP A 142 5.68 -27.14 23.96
CA ASP A 142 6.50 -28.29 23.56
C ASP A 142 5.92 -28.94 22.28
N GLN A 143 4.61 -29.07 22.20
CA GLN A 143 3.93 -29.55 20.98
C GLN A 143 4.15 -28.63 19.79
N ARG A 144 4.12 -27.32 20.03
CA ARG A 144 4.39 -26.29 19.03
C ARG A 144 5.83 -26.35 18.55
N ALA A 145 6.79 -26.55 19.46
CA ALA A 145 8.21 -26.73 19.13
C ALA A 145 8.47 -27.99 18.30
N ARG A 146 7.80 -29.11 18.64
CA ARG A 146 7.86 -30.34 17.83
C ARG A 146 7.25 -30.17 16.45
N ALA A 147 6.17 -29.43 16.34
CA ALA A 147 5.57 -29.11 15.03
C ALA A 147 6.54 -28.29 14.15
N GLU A 148 7.26 -27.34 14.73
CA GLU A 148 8.30 -26.56 14.04
C GLU A 148 9.44 -27.47 13.58
N GLU A 149 9.94 -28.35 14.43
CA GLU A 149 11.01 -29.31 14.11
C GLU A 149 10.63 -30.19 12.91
N VAL A 150 9.44 -30.80 12.94
CA VAL A 150 8.93 -31.66 11.85
C VAL A 150 8.74 -30.87 10.57
N LEU A 151 8.20 -29.64 10.63
CA LEU A 151 8.05 -28.82 9.44
C LEU A 151 9.37 -28.37 8.85
N ALA A 152 10.37 -28.05 9.68
CA ALA A 152 11.70 -27.69 9.24
C ALA A 152 12.42 -28.87 8.57
N GLU A 153 12.26 -30.08 9.10
CA GLU A 153 12.77 -31.32 8.47
C GLU A 153 12.12 -31.54 7.09
N PHE A 154 10.78 -31.48 7.02
CA PHE A 154 10.05 -31.63 5.76
C PHE A 154 10.44 -30.55 4.74
N ALA A 155 10.75 -29.35 5.18
CA ALA A 155 11.16 -28.25 4.29
C ALA A 155 12.47 -28.54 3.53
N THR A 156 13.30 -29.47 4.01
CA THR A 156 14.53 -29.88 3.31
C THR A 156 14.27 -30.74 2.06
N THR A 157 13.07 -31.32 1.95
CA THR A 157 12.72 -32.29 0.87
C THR A 157 11.45 -31.92 0.13
N LEU A 158 10.51 -31.23 0.77
CA LEU A 158 9.21 -30.86 0.18
C LEU A 158 9.24 -29.43 -0.37
N THR A 159 8.38 -29.15 -1.35
CA THR A 159 8.17 -27.81 -1.87
C THR A 159 7.38 -26.94 -0.87
N PRO A 160 7.45 -25.59 -0.95
CA PRO A 160 6.67 -24.69 -0.06
C PRO A 160 5.16 -24.97 -0.04
N LYS A 161 4.60 -25.41 -1.17
CA LYS A 161 3.18 -25.78 -1.27
C LYS A 161 2.87 -27.05 -0.46
N GLU A 162 3.73 -28.05 -0.54
CA GLU A 162 3.59 -29.32 0.20
C GLU A 162 3.79 -29.11 1.69
N ILE A 163 4.67 -28.19 2.11
CA ILE A 163 4.80 -27.76 3.52
C ILE A 163 3.48 -27.20 4.04
N GLY A 164 2.79 -26.38 3.23
CA GLY A 164 1.46 -25.88 3.57
C GLY A 164 0.45 -27.01 3.83
N ALA A 165 0.47 -28.06 2.99
CA ALA A 165 -0.38 -29.24 3.16
C ALA A 165 0.02 -30.08 4.41
N ALA A 166 1.32 -30.23 4.69
CA ALA A 166 1.81 -30.88 5.91
C ALA A 166 1.37 -30.12 7.16
N GLY A 167 1.43 -28.79 7.15
CA GLY A 167 0.96 -27.94 8.24
C GLY A 167 -0.53 -28.12 8.55
N VAL A 168 -1.38 -28.29 7.53
CA VAL A 168 -2.81 -28.61 7.72
C VAL A 168 -2.99 -29.96 8.44
N ARG A 169 -2.21 -30.98 8.08
CA ARG A 169 -2.26 -32.30 8.73
C ARG A 169 -1.77 -32.25 10.18
N ILE A 170 -0.71 -31.50 10.44
CA ILE A 170 -0.20 -31.29 11.80
C ILE A 170 -1.27 -30.59 12.65
N LEU A 171 -1.91 -29.54 12.13
CA LEU A 171 -3.00 -28.84 12.80
C LEU A 171 -4.17 -29.77 13.10
N ALA A 172 -4.60 -30.59 12.15
CA ALA A 172 -5.67 -31.58 12.36
C ALA A 172 -5.31 -32.64 13.41
N HIS A 173 -4.01 -32.90 13.64
CA HIS A 173 -3.56 -33.78 14.73
C HIS A 173 -3.54 -33.06 16.09
N LEU A 174 -3.15 -31.79 16.12
CA LEU A 174 -3.04 -31.00 17.37
C LEU A 174 -4.40 -30.49 17.86
N ASP A 175 -5.34 -30.24 16.96
CA ASP A 175 -6.68 -29.71 17.22
C ASP A 175 -7.72 -30.45 16.35
N PRO A 176 -7.98 -31.74 16.63
CA PRO A 176 -8.78 -32.60 15.74
C PRO A 176 -10.23 -32.14 15.58
N ASP A 177 -10.80 -31.55 16.59
CA ASP A 177 -12.20 -31.09 16.66
C ASP A 177 -12.33 -29.57 16.55
N GLY A 178 -11.21 -28.82 16.41
CA GLY A 178 -11.19 -27.36 16.27
C GLY A 178 -11.59 -26.60 17.53
N THR A 179 -11.64 -27.28 18.69
CA THR A 179 -12.11 -26.68 19.95
C THR A 179 -11.06 -25.81 20.65
N LEU A 180 -9.77 -25.95 20.30
CA LEU A 180 -8.68 -25.17 20.87
C LEU A 180 -8.60 -23.75 20.28
N THR A 181 -9.26 -23.50 19.15
CA THR A 181 -9.29 -22.18 18.49
C THR A 181 -10.21 -21.25 19.26
N ASP A 182 -9.65 -20.24 19.91
CA ASP A 182 -10.38 -19.22 20.66
C ASP A 182 -10.64 -17.93 19.84
N ASP A 183 -11.35 -16.97 20.45
CA ASP A 183 -11.62 -15.68 19.81
C ASP A 183 -10.38 -14.82 19.56
N ARG A 184 -9.29 -15.02 20.34
CA ARG A 184 -8.00 -14.34 20.13
C ARG A 184 -7.32 -14.88 18.87
N ASP A 185 -7.41 -16.19 18.64
CA ASP A 185 -6.89 -16.82 17.42
C ASP A 185 -7.64 -16.33 16.19
N ARG A 186 -8.99 -16.26 16.26
CA ARG A 186 -9.82 -15.68 15.20
C ARG A 186 -9.48 -14.22 14.95
N ALA A 187 -9.32 -13.42 16.03
CA ALA A 187 -8.96 -12.01 15.93
C ALA A 187 -7.59 -11.77 15.25
N ARG A 188 -6.61 -12.66 15.48
CA ARG A 188 -5.29 -12.59 14.81
C ARG A 188 -5.36 -12.95 13.32
N ASN A 189 -6.26 -13.86 12.96
CA ASN A 189 -6.34 -14.39 11.59
C ASN A 189 -7.28 -13.60 10.68
N ARG A 190 -8.23 -12.80 11.24
CA ARG A 190 -9.13 -11.96 10.44
C ARG A 190 -8.35 -10.92 9.67
N LYS A 191 -8.66 -10.77 8.39
CA LYS A 191 -8.01 -9.80 7.51
C LYS A 191 -8.87 -9.50 6.29
N LEU A 192 -8.71 -8.30 5.75
CA LEU A 192 -9.25 -7.86 4.48
C LEU A 192 -8.16 -7.09 3.76
N ASN A 193 -7.81 -7.51 2.55
CA ASN A 193 -6.78 -6.88 1.73
C ASN A 193 -7.35 -6.53 0.37
N VAL A 194 -7.11 -5.28 -0.04
CA VAL A 194 -7.39 -4.80 -1.39
C VAL A 194 -6.05 -4.74 -2.13
N GLY A 195 -5.93 -5.47 -3.23
CA GLY A 195 -4.75 -5.46 -4.08
C GLY A 195 -4.63 -4.18 -4.91
N CYS A 196 -3.45 -3.96 -5.51
CA CYS A 196 -3.29 -2.91 -6.51
C CYS A 196 -4.20 -3.17 -7.72
N GLN A 197 -4.56 -2.09 -8.42
CA GLN A 197 -5.26 -2.20 -9.70
C GLN A 197 -4.33 -2.81 -10.76
N ASP A 198 -4.89 -3.65 -11.61
CA ASP A 198 -4.22 -4.21 -12.78
C ASP A 198 -4.35 -3.27 -14.01
N SER A 199 -3.96 -3.75 -15.18
CA SER A 199 -4.04 -2.98 -16.43
C SER A 199 -5.47 -2.67 -16.89
N GLN A 200 -6.48 -3.36 -16.32
CA GLN A 200 -7.90 -3.11 -16.55
C GLN A 200 -8.54 -2.27 -15.43
N LEU A 201 -7.72 -1.72 -14.53
CA LEU A 201 -8.11 -0.98 -13.33
C LEU A 201 -8.91 -1.82 -12.32
N MET A 202 -8.85 -3.14 -12.43
CA MET A 202 -9.50 -4.06 -11.49
C MET A 202 -8.61 -4.34 -10.29
N SER A 203 -9.21 -4.49 -9.11
CA SER A 203 -8.51 -4.83 -7.87
C SER A 203 -8.99 -6.15 -7.30
N LYS A 204 -8.06 -7.00 -6.88
CA LYS A 204 -8.39 -8.22 -6.17
C LYS A 204 -8.67 -7.93 -4.69
N LEU A 205 -9.85 -8.29 -4.21
CA LEU A 205 -10.21 -8.30 -2.80
C LEU A 205 -10.01 -9.71 -2.22
N THR A 206 -9.29 -9.82 -1.10
CA THR A 206 -9.13 -11.07 -0.35
C THR A 206 -9.41 -10.85 1.12
N ALA A 207 -10.25 -11.71 1.70
CA ALA A 207 -10.63 -11.61 3.10
C ALA A 207 -10.58 -12.95 3.82
N THR A 208 -10.30 -12.90 5.13
CA THR A 208 -10.56 -13.98 6.09
C THR A 208 -11.52 -13.40 7.13
N LEU A 209 -12.75 -13.85 7.09
CA LEU A 209 -13.83 -13.34 7.93
C LEU A 209 -13.97 -14.20 9.19
N ASP A 210 -14.22 -13.58 10.33
CA ASP A 210 -14.69 -14.27 11.52
C ASP A 210 -16.15 -14.74 11.33
N PRO A 211 -16.66 -15.67 12.17
CA PRO A 211 -17.99 -16.25 11.98
C PRO A 211 -19.11 -15.22 11.98
N ILE A 212 -19.04 -14.16 12.80
CA ILE A 212 -20.06 -13.12 12.88
C ILE A 212 -20.06 -12.29 11.61
N THR A 213 -18.90 -11.81 11.19
CA THR A 213 -18.74 -11.03 9.94
C THR A 213 -19.19 -11.84 8.73
N ARG A 214 -18.89 -13.16 8.71
CA ARG A 214 -19.34 -14.05 7.64
C ARG A 214 -20.87 -14.15 7.63
N ALA A 215 -21.53 -14.36 8.78
CA ALA A 215 -22.98 -14.45 8.87
C ALA A 215 -23.69 -13.16 8.43
N LEU A 216 -23.16 -11.99 8.83
CA LEU A 216 -23.66 -10.68 8.37
C LEU A 216 -23.52 -10.53 6.85
N PHE A 217 -22.39 -10.93 6.31
CA PHE A 217 -22.14 -10.87 4.87
C PHE A 217 -23.05 -11.80 4.09
N ASP A 218 -23.31 -13.01 4.61
CA ASP A 218 -24.24 -13.96 4.00
C ASP A 218 -25.69 -13.41 3.94
N VAL A 219 -26.13 -12.67 4.98
CA VAL A 219 -27.45 -12.00 4.98
C VAL A 219 -27.53 -10.95 3.88
N VAL A 220 -26.49 -10.12 3.72
CA VAL A 220 -26.44 -9.12 2.64
C VAL A 220 -26.48 -9.79 1.27
N LEU A 221 -25.67 -10.83 1.06
CA LEU A 221 -25.62 -11.54 -0.22
C LEU A 221 -26.94 -12.28 -0.52
N ALA A 222 -27.57 -12.89 0.49
CA ALA A 222 -28.84 -13.60 0.31
C ALA A 222 -29.95 -12.68 -0.23
N LYS A 223 -30.00 -11.43 0.23
CA LYS A 223 -31.01 -10.45 -0.21
C LYS A 223 -30.58 -9.69 -1.47
N TRP A 224 -29.37 -9.11 -1.45
CA TRP A 224 -28.94 -8.16 -2.49
C TRP A 224 -28.27 -8.80 -3.69
N ALA A 225 -27.79 -10.04 -3.57
CA ALA A 225 -27.26 -10.83 -4.67
C ALA A 225 -28.25 -11.88 -5.20
N ALA A 226 -29.53 -11.78 -4.79
CA ALA A 226 -30.59 -12.61 -5.39
C ALA A 226 -30.71 -12.30 -6.89
N PRO A 227 -31.14 -13.28 -7.70
CA PRO A 227 -31.35 -13.05 -9.14
C PRO A 227 -32.24 -11.83 -9.40
N GLY A 228 -31.83 -10.98 -10.33
CA GLY A 228 -32.54 -9.75 -10.70
C GLY A 228 -32.25 -8.54 -9.81
N MET A 229 -31.67 -8.72 -8.62
CA MET A 229 -31.37 -7.61 -7.70
C MET A 229 -30.10 -6.86 -8.07
N ASN A 230 -30.13 -5.53 -7.91
CA ASN A 230 -28.96 -4.65 -8.09
C ASN A 230 -28.19 -4.89 -9.41
N ASN A 231 -28.93 -5.15 -10.49
CA ASN A 231 -28.32 -5.32 -11.81
C ASN A 231 -28.00 -3.95 -12.43
N PRO A 232 -26.71 -3.60 -12.66
CA PRO A 232 -26.36 -2.31 -13.26
C PRO A 232 -26.81 -2.18 -14.72
N ASP A 233 -27.01 -3.30 -15.41
CA ASP A 233 -27.38 -3.37 -16.82
C ASP A 233 -28.91 -3.43 -17.05
N ASP A 234 -29.70 -3.42 -15.98
CA ASP A 234 -31.18 -3.43 -16.03
C ASP A 234 -31.74 -2.25 -15.22
N ASP A 235 -32.24 -1.23 -15.93
CA ASP A 235 -32.81 -0.02 -15.30
C ASP A 235 -34.08 -0.33 -14.46
N GLN A 236 -34.71 -1.47 -14.69
CA GLN A 236 -35.86 -1.94 -13.93
C GLN A 236 -35.49 -2.87 -12.77
N SER A 237 -34.19 -3.12 -12.58
CA SER A 237 -33.69 -3.96 -11.48
C SER A 237 -34.02 -3.33 -10.12
N PRO A 238 -34.66 -4.07 -9.22
CA PRO A 238 -34.87 -3.61 -7.85
C PRO A 238 -33.54 -3.32 -7.15
N ARG A 239 -33.47 -2.17 -6.45
CA ARG A 239 -32.26 -1.74 -5.74
C ARG A 239 -32.54 -1.52 -4.24
N GLY A 240 -31.60 -1.85 -3.39
CA GLY A 240 -31.62 -1.49 -1.96
C GLY A 240 -32.72 -2.19 -1.17
N ASP A 241 -33.52 -1.39 -0.46
CA ASP A 241 -34.51 -1.86 0.53
C ASP A 241 -35.90 -2.09 -0.08
N HIS A 242 -35.99 -2.87 -1.11
CA HIS A 242 -37.29 -3.27 -1.66
C HIS A 242 -37.91 -4.43 -0.85
N GLY A 243 -38.16 -4.18 0.45
CA GLY A 243 -38.84 -5.14 1.33
C GLY A 243 -40.23 -5.54 0.85
N ASP A 244 -40.88 -4.61 0.12
CA ASP A 244 -42.25 -4.74 -0.39
C ASP A 244 -42.33 -4.74 -1.92
N ALA A 245 -41.24 -5.10 -2.62
CA ALA A 245 -41.28 -5.19 -4.07
C ALA A 245 -42.26 -6.25 -4.53
N ASP A 246 -43.08 -5.92 -5.57
CA ASP A 246 -44.01 -6.81 -6.16
C ASP A 246 -43.31 -8.14 -6.57
N PRO A 247 -43.82 -9.31 -6.15
CA PRO A 247 -43.26 -10.61 -6.50
C PRO A 247 -43.16 -10.84 -8.01
N GLU A 248 -44.06 -10.28 -8.83
CA GLU A 248 -44.01 -10.38 -10.29
C GLU A 248 -42.80 -9.58 -10.84
N LEU A 249 -42.56 -8.36 -10.33
CA LEU A 249 -41.40 -7.55 -10.70
C LEU A 249 -40.08 -8.24 -10.36
N LEU A 250 -39.99 -8.87 -9.19
CA LEU A 250 -38.80 -9.62 -8.79
C LEU A 250 -38.58 -10.85 -9.70
N LYS A 251 -39.64 -11.54 -10.07
CA LYS A 251 -39.56 -12.69 -10.98
C LYS A 251 -39.12 -12.25 -12.38
N ASP A 252 -39.72 -11.22 -12.93
CA ASP A 252 -39.37 -10.68 -14.24
C ASP A 252 -37.92 -10.18 -14.29
N ALA A 253 -37.45 -9.52 -13.24
CA ALA A 253 -36.07 -9.09 -13.11
C ALA A 253 -35.11 -10.30 -13.02
N ALA A 254 -35.49 -11.36 -12.29
CA ALA A 254 -34.73 -12.60 -12.18
C ALA A 254 -34.62 -13.33 -13.51
N ASP A 255 -35.71 -13.37 -14.29
CA ASP A 255 -35.74 -14.02 -15.62
C ASP A 255 -34.86 -13.28 -16.65
N ARG A 256 -34.64 -11.96 -16.48
CA ARG A 256 -33.73 -11.17 -17.32
C ARG A 256 -32.29 -11.22 -16.85
N ASP A 257 -31.99 -11.75 -15.66
CA ASP A 257 -30.65 -11.69 -15.05
C ASP A 257 -29.75 -12.83 -15.52
N TRP A 258 -28.92 -12.56 -16.49
CA TRP A 258 -27.93 -13.51 -17.03
C TRP A 258 -26.60 -13.53 -16.27
N ARG A 259 -26.41 -12.69 -15.22
CA ARG A 259 -25.18 -12.61 -14.44
C ARG A 259 -24.92 -13.92 -13.67
N SER A 260 -23.63 -14.29 -13.57
CA SER A 260 -23.18 -15.34 -12.65
C SER A 260 -23.39 -14.94 -11.19
N GLN A 261 -23.43 -15.92 -10.27
CA GLN A 261 -23.51 -15.64 -8.84
C GLN A 261 -22.36 -14.74 -8.35
N SER A 262 -21.16 -14.91 -8.90
CA SER A 262 -20.01 -14.07 -8.54
C SER A 262 -20.18 -12.61 -8.94
N GLN A 263 -20.78 -12.36 -10.10
CA GLN A 263 -21.11 -11.00 -10.55
C GLN A 263 -22.21 -10.39 -9.68
N ARG A 264 -23.27 -11.14 -9.37
CA ARG A 264 -24.31 -10.67 -8.44
C ARG A 264 -23.75 -10.35 -7.04
N ASN A 265 -22.85 -11.18 -6.53
CA ASN A 265 -22.17 -10.92 -5.25
C ASN A 265 -21.35 -9.62 -5.29
N HIS A 266 -20.65 -9.36 -6.40
CA HIS A 266 -19.92 -8.12 -6.61
C HIS A 266 -20.85 -6.90 -6.60
N ASP A 267 -21.96 -6.97 -7.33
CA ASP A 267 -22.90 -5.86 -7.45
C ASP A 267 -23.66 -5.60 -6.14
N ALA A 268 -23.97 -6.66 -5.37
CA ALA A 268 -24.48 -6.53 -4.02
C ALA A 268 -23.48 -5.84 -3.06
N PHE A 269 -22.20 -6.19 -3.18
CA PHE A 269 -21.13 -5.54 -2.40
C PHE A 269 -20.97 -4.07 -2.81
N LYS A 270 -21.05 -3.75 -4.12
CA LYS A 270 -21.07 -2.36 -4.60
C LYS A 270 -22.25 -1.59 -4.00
N ALA A 271 -23.45 -2.15 -4.03
CA ALA A 271 -24.65 -1.51 -3.48
C ALA A 271 -24.52 -1.25 -1.96
N LEU A 272 -23.88 -2.15 -1.21
CA LEU A 272 -23.58 -1.95 0.21
C LEU A 272 -22.63 -0.76 0.43
N LEU A 273 -21.60 -0.63 -0.39
CA LEU A 273 -20.67 0.49 -0.31
C LEU A 273 -21.34 1.81 -0.69
N ASP A 274 -22.15 1.82 -1.75
CA ASP A 274 -22.94 3.00 -2.17
C ASP A 274 -23.89 3.45 -1.05
N ALA A 275 -24.59 2.52 -0.41
CA ALA A 275 -25.47 2.83 0.73
C ALA A 275 -24.69 3.40 1.92
N ALA A 276 -23.49 2.90 2.21
CA ALA A 276 -22.67 3.39 3.30
C ALA A 276 -22.14 4.82 3.03
N VAL A 277 -21.70 5.09 1.80
CA VAL A 277 -21.16 6.42 1.41
C VAL A 277 -22.29 7.45 1.31
N ASN A 278 -23.35 7.15 0.54
CA ASN A 278 -24.44 8.07 0.25
C ASN A 278 -25.42 8.22 1.44
N GLY A 279 -25.52 7.20 2.29
CA GLY A 279 -26.32 7.22 3.51
C GLY A 279 -25.72 8.03 4.67
N GLY A 280 -24.56 8.66 4.48
CA GLY A 280 -23.91 9.49 5.50
C GLY A 280 -23.35 8.71 6.69
N LEU A 281 -23.23 7.38 6.60
CA LEU A 281 -22.76 6.53 7.71
C LEU A 281 -21.28 6.77 8.07
N LEU A 282 -20.52 7.41 7.17
CA LEU A 282 -19.07 7.65 7.34
C LEU A 282 -18.77 8.95 8.13
N GLY A 283 -19.81 9.68 8.54
CA GLY A 283 -19.66 10.97 9.24
C GLY A 283 -19.28 12.12 8.29
N GLY A 284 -19.07 13.31 8.84
CA GLY A 284 -18.93 14.53 8.03
C GLY A 284 -17.53 14.81 7.49
N SER A 285 -16.48 14.21 8.04
CA SER A 285 -15.10 14.52 7.62
C SER A 285 -14.09 13.43 7.99
N HIS A 286 -13.16 13.18 7.09
CA HIS A 286 -11.95 12.40 7.34
C HIS A 286 -10.72 13.23 6.99
N ARG A 287 -9.89 13.56 7.99
CA ARG A 287 -8.68 14.39 7.83
C ARG A 287 -8.91 15.71 7.08
N GLY A 288 -10.07 16.35 7.32
CA GLY A 288 -10.45 17.62 6.70
C GLY A 288 -10.94 17.52 5.25
N LEU A 289 -11.25 16.32 4.79
CA LEU A 289 -11.96 16.07 3.53
C LEU A 289 -13.30 15.39 3.81
N PRO A 290 -14.34 15.64 3.01
CA PRO A 290 -15.58 14.89 3.12
C PRO A 290 -15.31 13.40 2.78
N PRO A 291 -16.04 12.45 3.38
CA PRO A 291 -15.97 11.04 3.04
C PRO A 291 -16.68 10.75 1.70
N GLN A 292 -16.13 11.29 0.62
CA GLN A 292 -16.65 11.25 -0.74
C GLN A 292 -15.54 10.81 -1.69
N ILE A 293 -15.90 10.43 -2.91
CA ILE A 293 -14.93 10.15 -3.97
C ILE A 293 -14.44 11.49 -4.51
N ILE A 294 -13.19 11.83 -4.20
CA ILE A 294 -12.53 13.04 -4.70
C ILE A 294 -11.62 12.63 -5.83
N VAL A 295 -11.83 13.21 -7.00
CA VAL A 295 -11.14 12.86 -8.26
C VAL A 295 -10.44 14.09 -8.81
N SER A 296 -9.25 13.90 -9.38
CA SER A 296 -8.53 14.94 -10.15
C SER A 296 -8.48 14.53 -11.61
N ILE A 297 -9.00 15.40 -12.48
CA ILE A 297 -8.97 15.24 -13.94
C ILE A 297 -8.42 16.51 -14.58
N THR A 298 -7.92 16.41 -15.82
CA THR A 298 -7.54 17.56 -16.63
C THR A 298 -8.72 18.02 -17.50
N ASP A 299 -8.70 19.29 -17.93
CA ASP A 299 -9.69 19.82 -18.87
C ASP A 299 -9.69 19.04 -20.21
N ALA A 300 -8.52 18.66 -20.71
CA ALA A 300 -8.40 17.83 -21.91
C ALA A 300 -9.08 16.48 -21.75
N GLN A 301 -8.83 15.75 -20.64
CA GLN A 301 -9.46 14.48 -20.36
C GLN A 301 -10.99 14.58 -20.28
N LEU A 302 -11.50 15.68 -19.68
CA LEU A 302 -12.93 15.92 -19.59
C LEU A 302 -13.56 16.19 -20.96
N ARG A 303 -12.92 17.01 -21.80
CA ARG A 303 -13.42 17.33 -23.16
C ARG A 303 -13.38 16.15 -24.10
N GLU A 304 -12.33 15.34 -24.02
CA GLU A 304 -12.15 14.17 -24.88
C GLU A 304 -12.95 12.96 -24.38
N HIS A 305 -13.54 13.04 -23.19
CA HIS A 305 -14.21 11.91 -22.51
C HIS A 305 -13.32 10.66 -22.45
N ALA A 306 -12.00 10.84 -22.39
CA ALA A 306 -11.00 9.80 -22.49
C ALA A 306 -9.91 9.96 -21.41
N GLY A 307 -9.30 8.85 -21.03
CA GLY A 307 -8.22 8.80 -20.07
C GLY A 307 -8.63 8.25 -18.69
N VAL A 308 -7.75 8.46 -17.73
CA VAL A 308 -7.86 7.93 -16.38
C VAL A 308 -7.70 9.06 -15.37
N ALA A 309 -8.62 9.11 -14.42
CA ALA A 309 -8.63 10.07 -13.32
C ALA A 309 -8.13 9.44 -12.02
N ARG A 310 -7.27 10.14 -11.29
CA ARG A 310 -6.76 9.69 -9.99
C ARG A 310 -7.67 10.13 -8.86
N THR A 311 -8.06 9.19 -7.99
CA THR A 311 -8.78 9.52 -6.75
C THR A 311 -7.83 9.97 -5.65
N ALA A 312 -8.33 10.71 -4.66
CA ALA A 312 -7.56 11.08 -3.48
C ALA A 312 -7.14 9.86 -2.63
N ALA A 313 -7.88 8.76 -2.72
CA ALA A 313 -7.56 7.49 -2.07
C ALA A 313 -6.45 6.70 -2.80
N GLY A 314 -6.06 7.12 -4.00
CA GLY A 314 -4.96 6.53 -4.77
C GLY A 314 -5.38 5.46 -5.79
N SER A 315 -6.67 5.23 -5.98
CA SER A 315 -7.19 4.41 -7.07
C SER A 315 -7.37 5.24 -8.35
N ASP A 316 -7.45 4.57 -9.47
CA ASP A 316 -7.67 5.14 -10.79
C ASP A 316 -9.07 4.78 -11.30
N LEU A 317 -9.73 5.72 -11.96
CA LEU A 317 -11.05 5.57 -12.56
C LEU A 317 -11.02 5.98 -14.04
N PRO A 318 -11.67 5.22 -14.95
CA PRO A 318 -11.93 5.69 -16.30
C PRO A 318 -12.76 6.98 -16.27
N ILE A 319 -12.51 7.91 -17.19
CA ILE A 319 -13.28 9.17 -17.27
C ILE A 319 -14.78 8.91 -17.48
N SER A 320 -15.13 7.88 -18.23
CA SER A 320 -16.53 7.44 -18.41
C SER A 320 -17.24 7.15 -17.09
N ASP A 321 -16.53 6.52 -16.14
CA ASP A 321 -17.09 6.19 -14.82
C ASP A 321 -17.15 7.41 -13.91
N VAL A 322 -16.18 8.34 -14.04
CA VAL A 322 -16.22 9.65 -13.35
C VAL A 322 -17.45 10.45 -13.78
N ILE A 323 -17.76 10.48 -15.08
CA ILE A 323 -18.93 11.18 -15.61
C ILE A 323 -20.23 10.55 -15.08
N LYS A 324 -20.35 9.21 -15.03
CA LYS A 324 -21.50 8.52 -14.44
C LYS A 324 -21.65 8.84 -12.94
N LEU A 325 -20.56 8.83 -12.19
CA LEU A 325 -20.58 9.20 -10.77
C LEU A 325 -20.95 10.67 -10.54
N ALA A 326 -20.55 11.56 -11.44
CA ALA A 326 -20.83 13.00 -11.33
C ALA A 326 -22.30 13.33 -11.62
N SER A 327 -23.02 12.53 -12.42
CA SER A 327 -24.46 12.74 -12.69
C SER A 327 -25.33 12.57 -11.43
N ASP A 328 -24.87 11.75 -10.48
CA ASP A 328 -25.63 11.42 -9.26
C ASP A 328 -25.07 12.11 -7.99
N ALA A 329 -24.02 12.93 -8.12
CA ALA A 329 -23.28 13.49 -6.97
C ALA A 329 -23.31 15.01 -6.92
N GLN A 330 -23.19 15.57 -5.71
CA GLN A 330 -22.85 17.00 -5.54
C GLN A 330 -21.42 17.22 -6.06
N SER A 331 -21.29 17.79 -7.23
CA SER A 331 -20.00 18.09 -7.84
C SER A 331 -19.37 19.32 -7.17
N HIS A 332 -18.20 19.14 -6.56
CA HIS A 332 -17.38 20.25 -6.11
C HIS A 332 -16.34 20.56 -7.19
N LEU A 333 -16.57 21.60 -7.98
CA LEU A 333 -15.60 22.09 -8.94
C LEU A 333 -14.59 23.00 -8.24
N ALA A 334 -13.33 22.56 -8.14
CA ALA A 334 -12.24 23.44 -7.72
C ALA A 334 -11.62 24.10 -8.96
N VAL A 335 -12.07 25.26 -9.32
CA VAL A 335 -11.46 26.11 -10.36
C VAL A 335 -10.49 27.07 -9.68
N PHE A 336 -9.23 27.08 -10.13
CA PHE A 336 -8.18 27.96 -9.60
C PHE A 336 -8.25 29.35 -10.21
N SER A 337 -9.28 30.12 -9.94
CA SER A 337 -9.34 31.56 -10.25
C SER A 337 -10.08 32.30 -9.13
N ASP A 338 -9.90 33.62 -9.09
CA ASP A 338 -10.27 34.62 -8.07
C ASP A 338 -11.72 34.59 -7.49
N VAL A 339 -12.47 33.50 -7.63
CA VAL A 339 -13.93 33.49 -7.40
C VAL A 339 -14.38 32.67 -6.19
N THR A 340 -13.49 31.97 -5.48
CA THR A 340 -13.93 31.26 -4.25
C THR A 340 -13.83 32.16 -3.04
N SER A 341 -14.95 32.38 -2.37
CA SER A 341 -15.06 33.14 -1.11
C SER A 341 -14.41 32.43 0.09
N GLU A 342 -13.82 31.23 -0.07
CA GLU A 342 -13.11 30.53 0.99
C GLU A 342 -11.68 31.04 1.12
N PRO A 343 -11.24 31.49 2.29
CA PRO A 343 -9.90 32.00 2.49
C PRO A 343 -8.85 30.87 2.35
N LEU A 344 -7.95 31.02 1.38
CA LEU A 344 -6.77 30.17 1.23
C LEU A 344 -5.62 30.59 2.14
N PHE A 345 -5.77 31.74 2.81
CA PHE A 345 -4.78 32.35 3.67
C PHE A 345 -5.38 32.55 5.06
N PHE A 346 -4.82 31.85 6.05
CA PHE A 346 -5.23 31.96 7.45
C PHE A 346 -4.16 32.58 8.33
N GLY A 347 -2.95 32.79 7.83
CA GLY A 347 -1.83 33.25 8.61
C GLY A 347 -1.62 32.37 9.85
N ARG A 348 -1.67 32.97 11.02
CA ARG A 348 -1.59 32.27 12.31
C ARG A 348 -2.97 32.08 12.98
N GLY A 349 -4.06 32.43 12.31
CA GLY A 349 -5.40 32.31 12.87
C GLY A 349 -5.89 30.88 13.07
N ARG A 350 -5.38 29.95 12.27
CA ARG A 350 -5.67 28.51 12.35
C ARG A 350 -4.42 27.69 12.08
N ARG A 351 -4.25 26.61 12.85
CA ARG A 351 -3.16 25.65 12.62
C ARG A 351 -3.51 24.61 11.53
N LEU A 352 -4.75 24.19 11.48
CA LEU A 352 -5.18 23.14 10.55
C LEU A 352 -5.66 23.75 9.24
N ALA A 353 -5.22 23.18 8.14
CA ALA A 353 -5.65 23.54 6.80
C ALA A 353 -7.16 23.32 6.61
N SER A 354 -7.81 24.23 5.87
CA SER A 354 -9.20 24.09 5.45
C SER A 354 -9.37 23.01 4.40
N GLN A 355 -10.62 22.63 4.14
CA GLN A 355 -10.97 21.73 3.05
C GLN A 355 -10.51 22.29 1.69
N ALA A 356 -10.73 23.58 1.41
CA ALA A 356 -10.31 24.23 0.16
C ALA A 356 -8.79 24.19 -0.02
N GLN A 357 -8.02 24.48 1.03
CA GLN A 357 -6.55 24.36 0.99
C GLN A 357 -6.10 22.91 0.71
N ARG A 358 -6.79 21.91 1.29
CA ARG A 358 -6.50 20.50 1.04
C ARG A 358 -6.85 20.09 -0.39
N LEU A 359 -7.98 20.53 -0.94
CA LEU A 359 -8.36 20.26 -2.34
C LEU A 359 -7.37 20.89 -3.31
N MET A 360 -6.92 22.13 -3.04
CA MET A 360 -5.87 22.79 -3.81
C MET A 360 -4.55 22.01 -3.76
N ALA A 361 -4.12 21.58 -2.57
CA ALA A 361 -2.91 20.78 -2.43
C ALA A 361 -3.03 19.41 -3.14
N PHE A 362 -4.21 18.79 -3.12
CA PHE A 362 -4.45 17.55 -3.86
C PHE A 362 -4.25 17.73 -5.36
N SER A 363 -4.78 18.78 -5.96
CA SER A 363 -4.59 19.03 -7.38
C SER A 363 -3.13 19.25 -7.77
N GLN A 364 -2.33 19.85 -6.88
CA GLN A 364 -0.92 20.13 -7.12
C GLN A 364 0.00 18.93 -6.91
N TYR A 365 -0.29 18.06 -5.92
CA TYR A 365 0.62 17.01 -5.48
C TYR A 365 0.10 15.60 -5.69
N LYS A 366 -1.22 15.39 -5.69
CA LYS A 366 -1.91 14.09 -5.85
C LYS A 366 -1.54 13.01 -4.82
N GLY A 367 -0.60 13.29 -3.90
CA GLY A 367 -0.12 12.40 -2.86
C GLY A 367 0.90 13.05 -1.94
N CYS A 368 1.62 12.28 -1.16
CA CYS A 368 2.71 12.77 -0.31
C CYS A 368 3.79 13.46 -1.15
N SER A 369 4.22 14.67 -0.76
CA SER A 369 5.19 15.48 -1.52
C SER A 369 6.64 14.96 -1.44
N LYS A 370 6.97 14.07 -0.46
CA LYS A 370 8.29 13.46 -0.31
C LYS A 370 8.57 12.56 -1.51
N ASP A 371 9.71 12.78 -2.19
CA ASP A 371 10.17 11.95 -3.30
C ASP A 371 10.12 10.44 -2.94
N ASP A 372 9.81 9.60 -3.92
CA ASP A 372 9.67 8.15 -3.81
C ASP A 372 8.61 7.64 -2.80
N CYS A 373 7.78 8.53 -2.22
CA CYS A 373 6.69 8.12 -1.34
C CYS A 373 5.42 7.79 -2.14
N THR A 374 4.89 6.59 -1.94
CA THR A 374 3.68 6.09 -2.61
C THR A 374 2.39 6.38 -1.85
N THR A 375 2.45 7.08 -0.69
CA THR A 375 1.26 7.35 0.14
C THR A 375 0.30 8.29 -0.59
N PRO A 376 -0.95 7.85 -0.87
CA PRO A 376 -1.95 8.67 -1.54
C PRO A 376 -2.40 9.84 -0.67
N PHE A 377 -2.98 10.87 -1.30
CA PHE A 377 -3.32 12.14 -0.65
C PHE A 377 -4.27 12.00 0.54
N ALA A 378 -5.26 11.11 0.47
CA ALA A 378 -6.21 10.87 1.56
C ALA A 378 -5.53 10.45 2.89
N HIS A 379 -4.32 9.89 2.81
CA HIS A 379 -3.52 9.48 3.97
C HIS A 379 -2.40 10.47 4.33
N THR A 380 -2.50 11.71 3.84
CA THR A 380 -1.55 12.78 4.15
C THR A 380 -2.14 13.78 5.14
N GLU A 381 -1.23 14.47 5.83
CA GLU A 381 -1.47 15.67 6.62
C GLU A 381 -0.96 16.89 5.85
N MET A 382 -1.47 18.08 6.14
CA MET A 382 -0.91 19.32 5.59
C MET A 382 0.27 19.76 6.46
N HIS A 383 1.46 19.64 5.89
CA HIS A 383 2.71 20.02 6.50
C HIS A 383 3.00 21.51 6.22
N HIS A 384 3.41 22.27 7.25
CA HIS A 384 3.89 23.64 7.12
C HIS A 384 5.32 23.58 6.54
N ALA A 385 5.41 23.54 5.20
CA ALA A 385 6.61 23.14 4.48
C ALA A 385 7.67 24.23 4.34
N GLU A 386 7.30 25.49 4.54
CA GLU A 386 8.23 26.61 4.52
C GLU A 386 8.87 26.85 5.89
N GLN A 387 8.06 26.80 6.94
CA GLN A 387 8.48 26.98 8.33
C GLN A 387 7.50 26.26 9.25
N ASP A 388 7.98 25.52 10.25
CA ASP A 388 7.11 24.82 11.20
C ASP A 388 6.16 25.80 11.91
N TRP A 389 4.96 25.33 12.22
CA TRP A 389 3.97 26.11 12.94
C TRP A 389 4.48 26.58 14.30
N ALA A 390 5.25 25.73 15.00
CA ALA A 390 5.83 26.10 16.30
C ALA A 390 6.81 27.29 16.20
N ASP A 391 7.50 27.39 15.06
CA ASP A 391 8.52 28.41 14.80
C ASP A 391 7.96 29.65 14.09
N GLY A 392 6.64 29.75 13.93
CA GLY A 392 6.01 30.93 13.33
C GLY A 392 5.39 30.70 11.94
N GLY A 393 5.42 29.49 11.41
CA GLY A 393 4.89 29.13 10.10
C GLY A 393 3.40 29.51 9.94
N LEU A 394 3.01 29.82 8.70
CA LEU A 394 1.67 30.28 8.33
C LEU A 394 0.85 29.11 7.75
N THR A 395 -0.47 29.08 8.07
CA THR A 395 -1.42 28.16 7.45
C THR A 395 -1.99 28.76 6.17
N ASP A 396 -1.11 29.10 5.26
CA ASP A 396 -1.44 29.65 3.95
C ASP A 396 -1.13 28.61 2.87
N ALA A 397 -1.99 28.46 1.89
CA ALA A 397 -1.86 27.43 0.87
C ALA A 397 -0.48 27.38 0.20
N PRO A 398 0.19 28.53 -0.12
CA PRO A 398 1.52 28.54 -0.70
C PRO A 398 2.66 28.08 0.23
N HIS A 399 2.41 27.97 1.54
CA HIS A 399 3.40 27.64 2.57
C HIS A 399 3.24 26.20 3.07
N MET A 400 2.32 25.45 2.50
CA MET A 400 2.01 24.08 2.90
C MET A 400 2.19 23.07 1.77
N ALA A 401 2.53 21.84 2.15
CA ALA A 401 2.55 20.70 1.24
C ALA A 401 1.99 19.44 1.93
N PRO A 402 1.39 18.50 1.18
CA PRO A 402 0.91 17.26 1.77
C PRO A 402 2.09 16.36 2.13
N ALA A 403 2.13 15.85 3.36
CA ALA A 403 3.09 14.84 3.80
C ALA A 403 2.37 13.72 4.55
N CYS A 404 2.75 12.47 4.35
CA CYS A 404 2.21 11.40 5.18
C CYS A 404 2.72 11.57 6.63
N GLY A 405 1.98 11.06 7.62
CA GLY A 405 2.31 11.28 9.03
C GLY A 405 3.73 10.85 9.42
N ARG A 406 4.33 9.87 8.71
CA ARG A 406 5.72 9.48 8.88
C ARG A 406 6.68 10.57 8.40
N HIS A 407 6.51 11.05 7.18
CA HIS A 407 7.39 12.08 6.60
C HIS A 407 7.17 13.44 7.26
N ASN A 408 5.95 13.79 7.63
CA ASN A 408 5.67 15.01 8.41
C ASN A 408 6.50 15.08 9.70
N ARG A 409 6.65 13.95 10.41
CA ARG A 409 7.46 13.87 11.63
C ARG A 409 8.96 13.72 11.42
N ALA A 410 9.38 13.46 10.19
CA ALA A 410 10.80 13.31 9.85
C ALA A 410 11.50 14.63 9.50
N VAL A 411 10.73 15.72 9.33
CA VAL A 411 11.27 17.05 9.10
C VAL A 411 11.85 17.62 10.39
N GLY A 412 13.03 18.23 10.30
CA GLY A 412 13.69 18.85 11.45
C GLY A 412 15.06 19.39 11.12
N SER A 413 15.68 20.03 12.11
CA SER A 413 16.98 20.70 11.98
C SER A 413 18.20 19.82 12.30
N GLU A 414 17.98 18.63 12.86
CA GLU A 414 19.07 17.72 13.21
C GLU A 414 19.73 17.10 11.97
N PRO A 415 21.00 16.70 12.04
CA PRO A 415 21.66 15.97 10.97
C PRO A 415 20.84 14.74 10.51
N HIS A 416 20.79 14.53 9.20
CA HIS A 416 20.04 13.45 8.54
C HIS A 416 18.49 13.53 8.63
N GLN A 417 17.92 14.50 9.34
CA GLN A 417 16.49 14.79 9.21
C GLN A 417 16.18 15.39 7.83
N TRP A 418 14.90 15.44 7.49
CA TRP A 418 14.47 15.98 6.22
C TRP A 418 14.20 17.47 6.31
N ILE A 419 14.62 18.21 5.28
CA ILE A 419 14.32 19.62 5.07
C ILE A 419 13.41 19.75 3.86
N THR A 420 12.41 20.63 3.96
CA THR A 420 11.51 20.99 2.87
C THR A 420 11.77 22.43 2.46
N GLU A 421 11.98 22.65 1.17
CA GLU A 421 12.20 24.00 0.60
C GLU A 421 11.45 24.12 -0.73
N LYS A 422 11.04 25.34 -1.07
CA LYS A 422 10.36 25.60 -2.35
C LYS A 422 11.35 25.53 -3.50
N ILE A 423 11.04 24.75 -4.51
CA ILE A 423 11.81 24.66 -5.76
C ILE A 423 11.60 25.97 -6.54
N THR A 424 12.69 26.68 -6.83
CA THR A 424 12.66 28.01 -7.46
C THR A 424 12.83 27.97 -8.96
N GLU A 425 13.34 26.86 -9.50
CA GLU A 425 13.67 26.74 -10.92
C GLU A 425 13.21 25.39 -11.51
N GLY A 426 13.15 25.31 -12.82
CA GLY A 426 12.79 24.10 -13.55
C GLY A 426 11.29 23.75 -13.50
N PRO A 427 10.94 22.56 -13.99
CA PRO A 427 9.54 22.16 -14.19
C PRO A 427 8.75 21.96 -12.90
N ASP A 428 9.42 21.82 -11.77
CA ASP A 428 8.77 21.68 -10.44
C ASP A 428 8.76 23.00 -9.66
N LYS A 429 9.08 24.13 -10.32
CA LYS A 429 9.04 25.46 -9.71
C LYS A 429 7.71 25.72 -9.01
N GLY A 430 7.80 26.22 -7.78
CA GLY A 430 6.65 26.54 -6.93
C GLY A 430 6.17 25.39 -6.04
N ARG A 431 6.66 24.17 -6.25
CA ARG A 431 6.42 23.03 -5.36
C ARG A 431 7.47 22.91 -4.27
N TYR A 432 7.13 22.24 -3.18
CA TYR A 432 8.11 21.89 -2.15
C TYR A 432 8.86 20.62 -2.53
N GLY A 433 10.19 20.72 -2.57
CA GLY A 433 11.10 19.61 -2.69
C GLY A 433 11.64 19.18 -1.33
N TRP A 434 12.19 17.99 -1.26
CA TRP A 434 12.75 17.37 -0.08
C TRP A 434 14.23 17.08 -0.28
N ARG A 435 15.04 17.31 0.75
CA ARG A 435 16.44 16.90 0.82
C ARG A 435 16.81 16.52 2.23
N ARG A 436 17.86 15.75 2.41
CA ARG A 436 18.41 15.51 3.75
C ARG A 436 19.16 16.73 4.27
N ASN A 437 19.17 16.88 5.59
CA ASN A 437 20.00 17.88 6.26
C ASN A 437 21.45 17.37 6.34
N THR A 438 22.19 17.55 5.26
CA THR A 438 23.60 17.14 5.11
C THR A 438 24.47 18.33 4.73
N ASP A 439 25.78 18.22 5.02
CA ASP A 439 26.77 19.16 4.55
C ASP A 439 27.78 18.40 3.66
N PRO A 440 27.92 18.73 2.36
CA PRO A 440 27.16 19.77 1.62
C PRO A 440 25.68 19.41 1.42
N PRO A 441 24.80 20.41 1.19
CA PRO A 441 23.37 20.18 0.98
C PRO A 441 23.09 19.33 -0.26
N GLU A 442 22.22 18.34 -0.11
CA GLU A 442 21.71 17.55 -1.24
C GLU A 442 20.77 18.38 -2.13
N LYS A 443 20.60 17.94 -3.38
CA LYS A 443 19.63 18.55 -4.30
C LYS A 443 18.20 18.29 -3.85
N LEU A 444 17.36 19.33 -3.89
CA LEU A 444 15.92 19.21 -3.66
C LEU A 444 15.26 18.29 -4.71
N ARG A 445 14.42 17.36 -4.26
CA ARG A 445 13.69 16.42 -5.10
C ARG A 445 12.20 16.54 -4.86
N ALA A 446 11.42 16.62 -5.94
CA ALA A 446 9.97 16.58 -5.90
C ALA A 446 9.46 15.15 -6.15
N ASN A 447 8.30 14.80 -5.60
CA ASN A 447 7.68 13.53 -5.85
C ASN A 447 6.97 13.52 -7.22
N HIS A 448 7.38 12.63 -8.10
CA HIS A 448 6.78 12.43 -9.42
C HIS A 448 5.89 11.17 -9.49
N LEU A 449 5.94 10.27 -8.51
CA LEU A 449 5.19 9.01 -8.54
C LEU A 449 3.67 9.21 -8.61
N HIS A 450 3.16 10.31 -8.05
CA HIS A 450 1.75 10.64 -8.09
C HIS A 450 1.35 11.47 -9.33
N ARG A 451 2.31 11.80 -10.21
CA ARG A 451 2.15 12.72 -11.34
C ARG A 451 2.89 12.20 -12.58
N ILE A 452 2.73 10.91 -12.85
CA ILE A 452 3.37 10.24 -14.00
C ILE A 452 2.91 10.83 -15.33
N ASP A 453 1.65 11.27 -15.40
CA ASP A 453 1.08 12.01 -16.51
C ASP A 453 1.93 13.25 -16.87
N GLU A 454 2.29 14.07 -15.91
CA GLU A 454 3.16 15.24 -16.13
C GLU A 454 4.56 14.85 -16.63
N LEU A 455 5.12 13.73 -16.16
CA LEU A 455 6.40 13.23 -16.67
C LEU A 455 6.29 12.79 -18.13
N LEU A 456 5.23 12.09 -18.50
CA LEU A 456 5.00 11.63 -19.86
C LEU A 456 4.79 12.81 -20.82
N GLU A 457 4.06 13.85 -20.41
CA GLU A 457 3.89 15.07 -21.21
C GLU A 457 5.22 15.80 -21.43
N ARG A 458 6.08 15.89 -20.40
CA ARG A 458 7.43 16.47 -20.51
C ARG A 458 8.31 15.71 -21.49
N HIS A 459 8.22 14.39 -21.52
CA HIS A 459 8.95 13.57 -22.49
C HIS A 459 8.45 13.77 -23.94
N ARG A 460 7.17 14.10 -24.14
CA ARG A 460 6.62 14.44 -25.46
C ARG A 460 7.03 15.82 -25.94
N ASN A 461 7.16 16.79 -25.02
CA ASN A 461 7.52 18.18 -25.28
C ASN A 461 8.71 18.63 -24.43
N PRO A 462 9.95 18.19 -24.72
CA PRO A 462 11.13 18.52 -23.92
C PRO A 462 11.45 20.02 -23.83
N SER A 463 10.96 20.83 -24.77
CA SER A 463 11.13 22.28 -24.80
C SER A 463 10.11 23.07 -23.95
N ASP A 464 9.06 22.42 -23.46
CA ASP A 464 8.07 23.05 -22.58
C ASP A 464 8.56 23.07 -21.12
N THR A 465 9.27 24.13 -20.76
CA THR A 465 9.74 24.38 -19.39
C THR A 465 8.73 25.13 -18.53
N THR A 466 7.50 25.33 -19.02
CA THR A 466 6.45 26.06 -18.31
C THR A 466 6.11 25.36 -16.99
N PRO A 467 6.21 26.04 -15.83
CA PRO A 467 5.80 25.45 -14.55
C PRO A 467 4.34 25.03 -14.59
N VAL A 468 4.04 23.81 -14.14
CA VAL A 468 2.65 23.30 -14.06
C VAL A 468 1.84 24.08 -13.02
N VAL A 469 2.50 24.57 -11.97
CA VAL A 469 1.90 25.43 -10.94
C VAL A 469 1.74 26.83 -11.48
N GLY A 470 0.49 27.30 -11.63
CA GLY A 470 0.18 28.65 -12.12
C GLY A 470 -0.09 28.77 -13.63
N ARG A 471 -0.24 27.66 -14.37
CA ARG A 471 -0.79 27.72 -15.73
C ARG A 471 -2.19 28.32 -15.66
N ARG A 472 -2.43 29.42 -16.36
CA ARG A 472 -3.79 29.92 -16.65
C ARG A 472 -4.44 28.95 -17.61
N PHE A 473 -5.56 28.39 -17.21
CA PHE A 473 -6.41 27.64 -18.11
C PHE A 473 -7.49 28.61 -18.63
N ASP A 474 -7.42 28.94 -19.89
CA ASP A 474 -8.52 29.62 -20.58
C ASP A 474 -9.61 28.58 -20.83
N ILE A 475 -10.48 28.40 -19.85
CA ILE A 475 -11.62 27.51 -19.95
C ILE A 475 -12.75 28.27 -20.61
N ALA A 476 -13.00 28.01 -21.88
CA ALA A 476 -14.27 28.33 -22.51
C ALA A 476 -15.28 27.25 -22.11
N TRP A 477 -16.16 27.57 -21.18
CA TRP A 477 -17.24 26.66 -20.76
C TRP A 477 -18.27 26.56 -21.89
N PRO A 478 -18.72 25.35 -22.30
CA PRO A 478 -19.99 25.24 -22.98
C PRO A 478 -21.08 25.68 -21.98
N ASP A 479 -22.05 26.47 -22.46
CA ASP A 479 -23.13 27.04 -21.69
C ASP A 479 -23.80 26.01 -20.77
N MET A 480 -23.33 25.89 -19.53
CA MET A 480 -24.09 25.24 -18.47
C MET A 480 -25.06 26.27 -17.92
N VAL A 481 -26.33 26.12 -18.28
CA VAL A 481 -27.44 26.84 -17.66
C VAL A 481 -27.44 26.42 -16.18
N ILE A 482 -26.97 27.32 -15.31
CA ILE A 482 -27.20 27.21 -13.87
C ILE A 482 -28.62 27.74 -13.69
N ASP A 483 -29.59 26.83 -13.49
CA ASP A 483 -30.90 27.21 -13.00
C ASP A 483 -30.74 27.75 -11.58
N ASP A 484 -30.85 29.07 -11.45
CA ASP A 484 -31.03 29.78 -10.18
C ASP A 484 -32.43 29.43 -9.64
N ALA A 485 -32.55 28.37 -8.88
CA ALA A 485 -33.76 28.09 -8.13
C ALA A 485 -33.43 27.57 -6.73
N ALA A 486 -33.64 28.54 -5.75
CA ALA A 486 -33.85 28.45 -4.31
C ALA A 486 -32.79 27.79 -3.42
#